data_c0f6d21f6893a2ab5a8ba3b52c0b58bc
#
_entry.id   c0f6d21f6893a2ab5a8ba3b52c0b58bc
#
_cell.length_a   1.000
_cell.length_b   1.000
_cell.length_c   1.000
_cell.angle_alpha   90.00
_cell.angle_beta   90.00
_cell.angle_gamma   90.00
#
_symmetry.space_group_name_H-M   'P 1'
#
loop_
_entity.id
_entity.type
_entity.pdbx_description
1 polymer ?
#
loop_
_entity_poly.entity_id
_entity_poly.type
_entity_poly.pdbx_seq_one_letter_code
_entity_poly.pdbx_strand_id
1 'polypeptide(L)'
;VVQIIPDAVSLTPSLALLNLVYSGSATFSDLPAGNYAVVVSSPQASGGLAAVVDELASANLLSVAQATITDSTQYTSTAIAGNVLVADAGGDVADTGDGITVSKIASSVQTTPLDVTAAGVVINGLYGQLTIHADGSYTYKATGDADAVGQADIFTYTIVDADGDTATATLTINIVA
;
A
#
# COMPACT_ATOMS: atom_id res chain seq x y z
N VAL A 1 -31.81 3.50 5.37
CA VAL A 1 -31.04 4.16 4.30
C VAL A 1 -29.64 4.38 4.81
N VAL A 2 -28.64 3.92 4.07
CA VAL A 2 -27.22 4.21 4.36
C VAL A 2 -26.76 5.26 3.36
N GLN A 3 -26.12 6.29 3.85
CA GLN A 3 -25.68 7.42 3.04
C GLN A 3 -24.26 7.83 3.45
N ILE A 4 -23.44 8.11 2.46
CA ILE A 4 -22.14 8.76 2.67
C ILE A 4 -22.26 10.21 2.23
N ILE A 5 -21.91 11.12 3.13
CA ILE A 5 -21.99 12.56 2.90
C ILE A 5 -20.55 13.08 2.80
N PRO A 6 -20.12 13.56 1.63
CA PRO A 6 -18.86 14.27 1.50
C PRO A 6 -18.98 15.65 2.14
N ASP A 7 -17.93 16.10 2.80
CA ASP A 7 -17.85 17.37 3.51
C ASP A 7 -19.05 17.66 4.42
N ALA A 8 -18.95 17.34 5.69
CA ALA A 8 -20.01 17.41 6.70
C ALA A 8 -20.66 18.80 6.89
N VAL A 9 -20.35 19.78 6.06
CA VAL A 9 -20.87 21.16 6.11
C VAL A 9 -22.02 21.36 5.12
N SER A 10 -22.21 20.47 4.14
CA SER A 10 -23.31 20.57 3.18
C SER A 10 -24.14 19.30 3.17
N LEU A 11 -25.29 19.33 3.83
CA LEU A 11 -26.25 18.24 3.95
C LEU A 11 -27.08 18.00 2.67
N THR A 12 -26.53 18.18 1.50
CA THR A 12 -27.20 17.76 0.27
C THR A 12 -26.81 16.31 -0.03
N PRO A 13 -27.72 15.34 0.13
CA PRO A 13 -27.45 13.94 -0.09
C PRO A 13 -27.14 13.68 -1.56
N SER A 14 -25.92 13.31 -1.88
CA SER A 14 -25.53 13.00 -3.26
C SER A 14 -25.80 11.54 -3.66
N LEU A 15 -25.98 10.64 -2.71
CA LEU A 15 -26.33 9.23 -2.97
C LEU A 15 -27.18 8.65 -1.84
N ALA A 16 -28.42 8.26 -2.15
CA ALA A 16 -29.26 7.48 -1.26
C ALA A 16 -29.45 6.08 -1.85
N LEU A 17 -28.94 5.06 -1.20
CA LEU A 17 -29.24 3.68 -1.54
C LEU A 17 -30.36 3.18 -0.63
N LEU A 18 -31.51 2.85 -1.21
CA LEU A 18 -32.60 2.19 -0.50
C LEU A 18 -32.30 0.69 -0.42
N ASN A 19 -31.92 0.21 0.75
CA ASN A 19 -31.76 -1.22 0.99
C ASN A 19 -32.91 -1.72 1.87
N LEU A 20 -33.79 -2.54 1.27
CA LEU A 20 -34.99 -3.10 1.89
C LEU A 20 -34.75 -4.51 2.49
N VAL A 21 -33.53 -4.88 2.82
CA VAL A 21 -33.18 -6.20 3.31
C VAL A 21 -32.92 -6.15 4.81
N TYR A 22 -33.41 -7.15 5.55
CA TYR A 22 -33.30 -7.30 7.01
C TYR A 22 -31.87 -7.39 7.55
N SER A 23 -30.92 -7.70 6.71
CA SER A 23 -29.49 -7.61 6.97
C SER A 23 -28.81 -7.17 5.67
N GLY A 24 -28.17 -6.05 5.66
CA GLY A 24 -27.54 -5.53 4.47
C GLY A 24 -26.23 -4.83 4.80
N SER A 25 -25.25 -4.98 3.95
CA SER A 25 -24.10 -4.13 3.90
C SER A 25 -24.20 -3.20 2.70
N ALA A 26 -23.79 -1.95 2.85
CA ALA A 26 -23.58 -1.04 1.74
C ALA A 26 -22.08 -0.83 1.59
N THR A 27 -21.59 -1.02 0.38
CA THR A 27 -20.19 -0.78 0.03
C THR A 27 -20.14 0.41 -0.93
N PHE A 28 -19.26 1.33 -0.66
CA PHE A 28 -18.98 2.47 -1.52
C PHE A 28 -17.52 2.39 -1.94
N SER A 29 -17.27 2.41 -3.23
CA SER A 29 -15.93 2.39 -3.82
C SER A 29 -15.64 3.68 -4.55
N ASP A 30 -14.38 3.92 -4.83
CA ASP A 30 -13.89 5.04 -5.65
C ASP A 30 -14.30 6.43 -5.12
N LEU A 31 -14.34 6.56 -3.79
CA LEU A 31 -14.60 7.86 -3.17
C LEU A 31 -13.36 8.75 -3.34
N PRO A 32 -13.52 10.00 -3.84
CA PRO A 32 -12.41 10.95 -3.90
C PRO A 32 -11.84 11.23 -2.51
N ALA A 33 -10.59 11.67 -2.42
CA ALA A 33 -10.00 12.10 -1.16
C ALA A 33 -10.85 13.22 -0.53
N GLY A 34 -11.19 13.09 0.76
CA GLY A 34 -12.06 14.04 1.46
C GLY A 34 -12.51 13.54 2.83
N ASN A 35 -13.24 14.38 3.54
CA ASN A 35 -13.87 14.01 4.80
C ASN A 35 -15.27 13.48 4.54
N TYR A 36 -15.59 12.32 5.09
CA TYR A 36 -16.88 11.67 4.88
C TYR A 36 -17.56 11.38 6.22
N ALA A 37 -18.88 11.50 6.23
CA ALA A 37 -19.71 11.03 7.34
C ALA A 37 -20.62 9.90 6.86
N VAL A 38 -20.68 8.82 7.63
CA VAL A 38 -21.62 7.73 7.41
C VAL A 38 -22.87 7.99 8.22
N VAL A 39 -24.00 8.16 7.55
CA VAL A 39 -25.30 8.39 8.18
C VAL A 39 -26.19 7.20 7.89
N VAL A 40 -26.68 6.57 8.95
CA VAL A 40 -27.71 5.53 8.88
C VAL A 40 -29.02 6.14 9.38
N SER A 41 -30.02 6.19 8.51
CA SER A 41 -31.36 6.69 8.86
C SER A 41 -32.42 5.66 8.55
N SER A 42 -33.42 5.57 9.41
CA SER A 42 -34.64 4.83 9.07
C SER A 42 -35.40 5.52 7.95
N PRO A 43 -35.97 4.79 6.99
CA PRO A 43 -36.81 5.38 5.97
C PRO A 43 -38.05 6.00 6.63
N GLN A 44 -38.26 7.28 6.45
CA GLN A 44 -39.55 7.90 6.77
C GLN A 44 -40.55 7.53 5.69
N ALA A 45 -41.47 6.67 6.03
CA ALA A 45 -42.51 6.26 5.11
C ALA A 45 -43.78 7.09 5.38
N SER A 46 -44.47 7.48 4.33
CA SER A 46 -45.76 8.15 4.40
C SER A 46 -46.84 7.19 3.87
N GLY A 47 -47.76 6.75 4.72
CA GLY A 47 -48.88 5.87 4.37
C GLY A 47 -49.11 4.72 5.36
N GLY A 48 -50.17 3.93 5.20
CA GLY A 48 -50.59 2.92 6.16
C GLY A 48 -49.60 1.75 6.41
N LEU A 49 -48.76 1.43 5.43
CA LEU A 49 -47.62 0.53 5.61
C LEU A 49 -46.44 1.21 6.33
N ALA A 50 -46.43 2.52 6.38
CA ALA A 50 -45.39 3.32 7.00
C ALA A 50 -45.36 3.21 8.50
N ALA A 51 -46.53 3.13 9.14
CA ALA A 51 -46.61 2.97 10.58
C ALA A 51 -46.01 1.64 11.08
N VAL A 52 -46.13 0.57 10.27
CA VAL A 52 -45.56 -0.73 10.59
C VAL A 52 -44.03 -0.70 10.42
N VAL A 53 -43.51 0.01 9.44
CA VAL A 53 -42.07 0.17 9.24
C VAL A 53 -41.45 1.10 10.27
N ASP A 54 -42.17 2.15 10.69
CA ASP A 54 -41.73 3.05 11.77
C ASP A 54 -41.74 2.34 13.13
N GLU A 55 -42.68 1.44 13.37
CA GLU A 55 -42.73 0.66 14.61
C GLU A 55 -41.65 -0.42 14.65
N LEU A 56 -41.31 -1.02 13.51
CA LEU A 56 -40.13 -1.89 13.41
C LEU A 56 -38.82 -1.12 13.54
N ALA A 57 -38.75 0.09 13.05
CA ALA A 57 -37.56 0.94 13.17
C ALA A 57 -37.37 1.48 14.60
N SER A 58 -38.47 1.84 15.29
CA SER A 58 -38.46 2.29 16.68
C SER A 58 -38.19 1.15 17.67
N ALA A 59 -38.42 -0.11 17.28
CA ALA A 59 -38.02 -1.29 18.05
C ALA A 59 -36.50 -1.57 18.03
N ASN A 60 -35.71 -0.64 17.53
CA ASN A 60 -34.24 -0.72 17.50
C ASN A 60 -33.69 -1.95 16.74
N LEU A 61 -34.44 -2.41 15.73
CA LEU A 61 -34.03 -3.52 14.86
C LEU A 61 -32.98 -3.10 13.82
N LEU A 62 -32.72 -1.79 13.67
CA LEU A 62 -31.61 -1.23 12.92
C LEU A 62 -30.46 -0.91 13.86
N SER A 63 -29.56 -1.84 14.03
CA SER A 63 -28.29 -1.57 14.71
C SER A 63 -27.16 -1.60 13.69
N VAL A 64 -26.33 -0.58 13.67
CA VAL A 64 -25.04 -0.63 12.99
C VAL A 64 -24.07 -1.31 13.94
N ALA A 65 -23.85 -2.60 13.73
CA ALA A 65 -22.96 -3.38 14.60
C ALA A 65 -21.49 -3.00 14.40
N GLN A 66 -21.14 -2.55 13.18
CA GLN A 66 -19.76 -2.15 12.86
C GLN A 66 -19.74 -1.26 11.60
N ALA A 67 -19.05 -0.14 11.66
CA ALA A 67 -18.61 0.61 10.49
C ALA A 67 -17.10 0.42 10.36
N THR A 68 -16.66 -0.23 9.27
CA THR A 68 -15.23 -0.32 8.92
C THR A 68 -14.98 0.70 7.82
N ILE A 69 -14.13 1.69 8.11
CA ILE A 69 -13.64 2.64 7.12
C ILE A 69 -12.23 2.17 6.77
N THR A 70 -12.05 1.71 5.54
CA THR A 70 -10.72 1.40 5.01
C THR A 70 -10.33 2.57 4.12
N ASP A 71 -9.35 3.34 4.56
CA ASP A 71 -8.68 4.33 3.71
C ASP A 71 -7.54 3.61 2.99
N SER A 72 -7.60 3.59 1.68
CA SER A 72 -6.54 3.05 0.83
C SER A 72 -6.04 4.17 -0.10
N THR A 73 -5.35 5.14 0.48
CA THR A 73 -4.67 6.15 -0.33
C THR A 73 -3.53 5.47 -1.09
N GLN A 74 -3.58 5.51 -2.41
CA GLN A 74 -2.52 5.00 -3.27
C GLN A 74 -1.81 6.14 -3.98
N TYR A 75 -0.49 6.14 -3.91
CA TYR A 75 0.36 7.05 -4.66
C TYR A 75 0.81 6.43 -5.98
N THR A 76 1.00 7.26 -7.00
CA THR A 76 1.63 6.80 -8.24
C THR A 76 3.12 6.63 -8.00
N SER A 77 3.59 5.37 -7.99
CA SER A 77 4.99 5.06 -7.78
C SER A 77 5.76 5.13 -9.09
N THR A 78 6.83 5.91 -9.11
CA THR A 78 7.81 5.95 -10.20
C THR A 78 8.98 5.02 -9.84
N ALA A 79 9.42 4.21 -10.79
CA ALA A 79 10.60 3.38 -10.59
C ALA A 79 11.86 4.27 -10.48
N ILE A 80 12.70 3.98 -9.50
CA ILE A 80 14.04 4.58 -9.37
C ILE A 80 15.09 3.58 -9.84
N ALA A 81 16.24 4.07 -10.27
CA ALA A 81 17.37 3.25 -10.69
C ALA A 81 18.65 3.73 -10.02
N GLY A 82 19.57 2.82 -9.77
CA GLY A 82 20.87 3.09 -9.19
C GLY A 82 21.85 1.94 -9.43
N ASN A 83 22.99 2.00 -8.80
CA ASN A 83 24.01 0.95 -8.84
C ASN A 83 24.71 0.86 -7.49
N VAL A 84 24.69 -0.32 -6.87
CA VAL A 84 25.27 -0.55 -5.53
C VAL A 84 26.81 -0.63 -5.51
N LEU A 85 27.44 -0.83 -6.66
CA LEU A 85 28.90 -0.93 -6.79
C LEU A 85 29.57 0.40 -7.13
N VAL A 86 28.79 1.46 -7.40
CA VAL A 86 29.31 2.77 -7.79
C VAL A 86 28.86 3.82 -6.78
N ALA A 87 29.77 4.69 -6.37
CA ALA A 87 29.44 5.81 -5.50
C ALA A 87 28.37 6.69 -6.15
N ASP A 88 27.31 7.01 -5.41
CA ASP A 88 26.23 7.88 -5.86
C ASP A 88 26.29 9.26 -5.18
N ALA A 89 25.42 10.17 -5.62
CA ALA A 89 25.29 11.51 -5.03
C ALA A 89 24.70 11.50 -3.61
N GLY A 90 24.22 10.36 -3.11
CA GLY A 90 23.65 10.17 -1.79
C GLY A 90 24.69 9.93 -0.69
N GLY A 91 25.98 9.84 -1.03
CA GLY A 91 27.06 9.65 -0.10
C GLY A 91 27.47 8.19 0.12
N ASP A 92 27.00 7.30 -0.72
CA ASP A 92 27.47 5.92 -0.75
C ASP A 92 28.91 5.85 -1.25
N VAL A 93 29.68 4.92 -0.69
CA VAL A 93 31.10 4.72 -1.05
C VAL A 93 31.16 3.56 -2.01
N ALA A 94 31.83 3.74 -3.15
CA ALA A 94 32.03 2.66 -4.11
C ALA A 94 32.73 1.48 -3.44
N ASP A 95 32.22 0.27 -3.68
CA ASP A 95 32.92 -0.95 -3.27
C ASP A 95 34.28 -1.06 -4.01
N THR A 96 35.31 -1.44 -3.28
CA THR A 96 36.65 -1.53 -3.81
C THR A 96 37.08 -2.99 -4.01
N GLY A 97 37.58 -3.33 -5.18
CA GLY A 97 38.09 -4.64 -5.54
C GLY A 97 38.27 -4.79 -7.06
N ASP A 98 38.92 -5.85 -7.47
CA ASP A 98 39.08 -6.15 -8.89
C ASP A 98 37.97 -7.08 -9.36
N GLY A 99 37.20 -6.63 -10.37
CA GLY A 99 36.15 -7.45 -11.00
C GLY A 99 34.97 -7.77 -10.08
N ILE A 100 34.62 -6.84 -9.17
CA ILE A 100 33.53 -7.01 -8.21
C ILE A 100 32.20 -7.18 -8.92
N THR A 101 31.42 -8.16 -8.48
CA THR A 101 30.04 -8.39 -8.92
C THR A 101 29.12 -8.67 -7.72
N VAL A 102 27.83 -8.38 -7.87
CA VAL A 102 26.81 -8.83 -6.90
C VAL A 102 26.48 -10.28 -7.18
N SER A 103 26.65 -11.14 -6.19
CA SER A 103 26.40 -12.58 -6.28
C SER A 103 25.11 -13.03 -5.64
N LYS A 104 24.66 -12.35 -4.56
CA LYS A 104 23.45 -12.72 -3.82
C LYS A 104 22.71 -11.48 -3.31
N ILE A 105 21.40 -11.63 -3.12
CA ILE A 105 20.51 -10.61 -2.55
C ILE A 105 19.48 -11.23 -1.61
N ALA A 106 19.20 -10.57 -0.50
CA ALA A 106 18.15 -10.92 0.46
C ALA A 106 17.40 -9.66 0.90
N SER A 107 16.21 -9.84 1.45
CA SER A 107 15.39 -8.78 2.04
C SER A 107 14.79 -9.23 3.37
N SER A 108 14.10 -8.34 4.07
CA SER A 108 13.39 -8.68 5.31
C SER A 108 12.26 -9.70 5.11
N VAL A 109 11.65 -9.76 3.92
CA VAL A 109 10.58 -10.71 3.57
C VAL A 109 11.09 -11.94 2.82
N GLN A 110 12.29 -11.86 2.24
CA GLN A 110 12.99 -12.93 1.55
C GLN A 110 14.38 -13.11 2.18
N THR A 111 14.42 -13.77 3.35
CA THR A 111 15.64 -13.94 4.15
C THR A 111 16.60 -14.96 3.59
N THR A 112 16.12 -15.94 2.80
CA THR A 112 17.01 -16.85 2.06
C THR A 112 17.55 -16.11 0.84
N PRO A 113 18.89 -15.91 0.76
CA PRO A 113 19.47 -15.17 -0.34
C PRO A 113 19.21 -15.81 -1.71
N LEU A 114 18.86 -15.00 -2.67
CA LEU A 114 18.71 -15.37 -4.08
C LEU A 114 20.01 -15.12 -4.82
N ASP A 115 20.32 -15.98 -5.79
CA ASP A 115 21.47 -15.79 -6.67
C ASP A 115 21.19 -14.66 -7.66
N VAL A 116 22.15 -13.73 -7.77
CA VAL A 116 22.10 -12.62 -8.71
C VAL A 116 22.92 -12.99 -9.96
N THR A 117 22.36 -12.78 -11.12
CA THR A 117 23.00 -13.05 -12.41
C THR A 117 23.04 -11.80 -13.28
N ALA A 118 23.74 -11.88 -14.42
CA ALA A 118 23.73 -10.79 -15.41
C ALA A 118 22.33 -10.51 -15.98
N ALA A 119 21.44 -11.51 -16.00
CA ALA A 119 20.05 -11.34 -16.40
C ALA A 119 19.21 -10.58 -15.34
N GLY A 120 19.72 -10.47 -14.14
CA GLY A 120 19.03 -9.88 -13.00
C GLY A 120 18.15 -10.87 -12.25
N VAL A 121 17.79 -10.48 -11.02
CA VAL A 121 16.83 -11.18 -10.16
C VAL A 121 15.87 -10.17 -9.55
N VAL A 122 14.62 -10.57 -9.41
CA VAL A 122 13.57 -9.78 -8.78
C VAL A 122 13.39 -10.27 -7.35
N ILE A 123 13.38 -9.34 -6.39
CA ILE A 123 13.17 -9.62 -4.97
C ILE A 123 12.16 -8.64 -4.38
N ASN A 124 11.25 -9.14 -3.54
CA ASN A 124 10.28 -8.30 -2.85
C ASN A 124 10.88 -7.72 -1.57
N GLY A 125 10.62 -6.44 -1.34
CA GLY A 125 10.72 -5.78 -0.05
C GLY A 125 9.37 -5.76 0.67
N LEU A 126 9.28 -5.05 1.79
CA LEU A 126 8.02 -4.80 2.51
C LEU A 126 7.13 -3.82 1.75
N TYR A 127 7.74 -2.83 1.11
CA TYR A 127 7.06 -1.67 0.53
C TYR A 127 7.27 -1.53 -0.96
N GLY A 128 7.99 -2.48 -1.59
CA GLY A 128 8.25 -2.43 -3.02
C GLY A 128 8.97 -3.66 -3.54
N GLN A 129 9.40 -3.56 -4.78
CA GLN A 129 10.09 -4.62 -5.49
C GLN A 129 11.39 -4.09 -6.08
N LEU A 130 12.47 -4.81 -5.86
CA LEU A 130 13.80 -4.55 -6.40
C LEU A 130 14.12 -5.55 -7.52
N THR A 131 14.66 -5.06 -8.62
CA THR A 131 15.34 -5.87 -9.63
C THR A 131 16.81 -5.48 -9.59
N ILE A 132 17.72 -6.43 -9.37
CA ILE A 132 19.16 -6.18 -9.29
C ILE A 132 19.93 -7.12 -10.21
N HIS A 133 21.02 -6.64 -10.81
CA HIS A 133 21.89 -7.36 -11.72
C HIS A 133 23.28 -7.57 -11.12
N ALA A 134 24.03 -8.51 -11.70
CA ALA A 134 25.39 -8.83 -11.22
C ALA A 134 26.37 -7.65 -11.35
N ASP A 135 26.14 -6.71 -12.24
CA ASP A 135 26.92 -5.47 -12.38
C ASP A 135 26.57 -4.40 -11.35
N GLY A 136 25.72 -4.75 -10.36
CA GLY A 136 25.26 -3.86 -9.31
C GLY A 136 24.12 -2.93 -9.71
N SER A 137 23.79 -2.82 -10.99
CA SER A 137 22.66 -2.00 -11.42
C SER A 137 21.35 -2.51 -10.88
N TYR A 138 20.47 -1.62 -10.43
CA TYR A 138 19.16 -1.98 -9.92
C TYR A 138 18.07 -1.01 -10.35
N THR A 139 16.84 -1.50 -10.30
CA THR A 139 15.63 -0.69 -10.32
C THR A 139 14.75 -1.08 -9.14
N TYR A 140 14.13 -0.09 -8.52
CA TYR A 140 13.18 -0.32 -7.43
C TYR A 140 11.89 0.41 -7.73
N LYS A 141 10.76 -0.22 -7.44
CA LYS A 141 9.43 0.35 -7.56
C LYS A 141 8.64 0.09 -6.28
N ALA A 142 8.23 1.15 -5.60
CA ALA A 142 7.36 1.05 -4.43
C ALA A 142 5.93 0.60 -4.81
N THR A 143 5.20 0.01 -3.85
CA THR A 143 3.80 -0.40 -4.04
C THR A 143 2.87 0.79 -4.25
N GLY A 144 3.22 1.96 -3.73
CA GLY A 144 2.39 3.17 -3.75
C GLY A 144 1.44 3.28 -2.55
N ASP A 145 1.53 2.39 -1.58
CA ASP A 145 0.71 2.43 -0.38
C ASP A 145 1.07 3.64 0.49
N ALA A 146 0.06 4.36 1.00
CA ALA A 146 0.28 5.53 1.83
C ALA A 146 1.03 5.21 3.13
N ASP A 147 0.77 4.02 3.70
CA ASP A 147 1.42 3.54 4.92
C ASP A 147 2.92 3.26 4.74
N ALA A 148 3.39 3.15 3.50
CA ALA A 148 4.81 2.99 3.19
C ALA A 148 5.59 4.31 3.27
N VAL A 149 4.92 5.45 3.19
CA VAL A 149 5.58 6.77 3.24
C VAL A 149 6.25 6.99 4.60
N GLY A 150 7.53 7.35 4.58
CA GLY A 150 8.36 7.50 5.78
C GLY A 150 8.98 6.19 6.26
N GLN A 151 8.70 5.06 5.60
CA GLN A 151 9.33 3.77 5.86
C GLN A 151 10.52 3.53 4.92
N ALA A 152 11.23 2.43 5.13
CA ALA A 152 12.35 2.04 4.28
C ALA A 152 12.34 0.54 4.00
N ASP A 153 12.70 0.17 2.77
CA ASP A 153 13.09 -1.19 2.42
C ASP A 153 14.61 -1.35 2.55
N ILE A 154 15.01 -2.45 3.16
CA ILE A 154 16.42 -2.80 3.36
C ILE A 154 16.71 -4.14 2.67
N PHE A 155 17.68 -4.10 1.78
CA PHE A 155 18.19 -5.27 1.07
C PHE A 155 19.64 -5.51 1.47
N THR A 156 20.00 -6.78 1.74
CA THR A 156 21.37 -7.19 2.01
C THR A 156 21.89 -7.87 0.75
N TYR A 157 22.96 -7.35 0.17
CA TYR A 157 23.59 -7.94 -0.98
C TYR A 157 25.00 -8.47 -0.63
N THR A 158 25.42 -9.48 -1.35
CA THR A 158 26.75 -10.06 -1.26
C THR A 158 27.50 -9.77 -2.53
N ILE A 159 28.67 -9.18 -2.40
CA ILE A 159 29.62 -9.00 -3.49
C ILE A 159 30.63 -10.12 -3.51
N VAL A 160 31.18 -10.40 -4.65
CA VAL A 160 32.27 -11.32 -4.87
C VAL A 160 33.27 -10.69 -5.83
N ASP A 161 34.56 -10.80 -5.56
CA ASP A 161 35.62 -10.34 -6.42
C ASP A 161 36.18 -11.46 -7.34
N ALA A 162 37.20 -11.14 -8.14
CA ALA A 162 37.80 -12.08 -9.08
C ALA A 162 38.51 -13.25 -8.41
N ASP A 163 38.99 -13.09 -7.18
CA ASP A 163 39.66 -14.10 -6.39
C ASP A 163 38.70 -15.00 -5.59
N GLY A 164 37.41 -14.65 -5.59
CA GLY A 164 36.33 -15.37 -4.91
C GLY A 164 36.09 -14.92 -3.48
N ASP A 165 36.73 -13.87 -3.02
CA ASP A 165 36.48 -13.27 -1.73
C ASP A 165 35.13 -12.59 -1.72
N THR A 166 34.41 -12.67 -0.59
CA THR A 166 33.06 -12.17 -0.48
C THR A 166 32.90 -11.17 0.67
N ALA A 167 32.08 -10.15 0.45
CA ALA A 167 31.65 -9.23 1.48
C ALA A 167 30.13 -8.97 1.36
N THR A 168 29.53 -8.46 2.43
CA THR A 168 28.10 -8.12 2.45
C THR A 168 27.92 -6.64 2.78
N ALA A 169 26.96 -6.01 2.12
CA ALA A 169 26.53 -4.65 2.41
C ALA A 169 25.02 -4.52 2.32
N THR A 170 24.50 -3.35 2.62
CA THR A 170 23.05 -3.09 2.61
C THR A 170 22.70 -1.95 1.67
N LEU A 171 21.62 -2.13 0.93
CA LEU A 171 20.93 -1.08 0.16
C LEU A 171 19.67 -0.68 0.93
N THR A 172 19.57 0.58 1.30
CA THR A 172 18.40 1.14 1.98
C THR A 172 17.65 2.08 1.04
N ILE A 173 16.38 1.78 0.79
CA ILE A 173 15.49 2.60 -0.05
C ILE A 173 14.45 3.27 0.85
N ASN A 174 14.54 4.58 1.01
CA ASN A 174 13.58 5.38 1.77
C ASN A 174 12.37 5.72 0.89
N ILE A 175 11.17 5.45 1.40
CA ILE A 175 9.91 5.75 0.70
C ILE A 175 9.46 7.16 1.07
N VAL A 176 9.37 8.01 0.08
CA VAL A 176 8.92 9.41 0.23
C VAL A 176 7.69 9.67 -0.63
N ALA A 177 6.86 10.66 -0.22
CA ALA A 177 5.66 11.08 -0.97
C ALA A 177 6.03 12.02 -2.12
#